data_fa5ef4bbc723439d11fc89b10b16f1f0
#
_entry.id   fa5ef4bbc723439d11fc89b10b16f1f0
#
_cell.length_a   1.000
_cell.length_b   1.000
_cell.length_c   1.000
_cell.angle_alpha   90.00
_cell.angle_beta   90.00
_cell.angle_gamma   90.00
#
_symmetry.space_group_name_H-M   'P 1'
#
loop_
_entity.id
_entity.type
_entity.pdbx_description
1 polymer ?
#
loop_
_entity_poly.entity_id
_entity_poly.type
_entity_poly.pdbx_seq_one_letter_code
_entity_poly.pdbx_strand_id
1 'polypeptide(L)'
;MKLRDVKPKLRTMSSFEEAPDIIVLHCGGNDLGQHSIGDLRELAQSQLQYVATLFPTTKIIWSQILSRSNWRYSENRKAMDRVRIRLNNGAATEAVRLGGGYVRYPELK
;
A
#
# COMPACT_ATOMS: atom_id res chain seq x y z
N MET A 1 8.44 -5.32 -1.69
CA MET A 1 8.18 -5.12 -0.25
C MET A 1 6.76 -5.55 0.08
N LYS A 2 6.58 -6.26 1.16
CA LYS A 2 5.26 -6.63 1.66
C LYS A 2 4.72 -5.55 2.58
N LEU A 3 3.40 -5.52 2.78
CA LEU A 3 2.76 -4.56 3.69
C LEU A 3 3.35 -4.61 5.10
N ARG A 4 3.60 -5.81 5.62
CA ARG A 4 4.17 -5.98 6.97
C ARG A 4 5.57 -5.39 7.14
N ASP A 5 6.27 -5.14 6.03
CA ASP A 5 7.66 -4.62 6.05
C ASP A 5 7.69 -3.09 6.17
N VAL A 6 6.55 -2.42 5.98
CA VAL A 6 6.47 -0.95 5.99
C VAL A 6 6.85 -0.38 7.35
N LYS A 7 6.23 -0.86 8.43
CA LYS A 7 6.50 -0.36 9.79
C LYS A 7 7.98 -0.42 10.18
N PRO A 8 8.63 -1.61 10.15
CA PRO A 8 10.02 -1.70 10.59
C PRO A 8 10.96 -0.87 9.70
N LYS A 9 10.71 -0.85 8.40
CA LYS A 9 11.56 -0.11 7.45
C LYS A 9 11.48 1.39 7.68
N LEU A 10 10.28 1.93 7.82
CA LEU A 10 10.10 3.38 8.04
C LEU A 10 10.49 3.81 9.45
N ARG A 11 10.32 2.93 10.43
CA ARG A 11 10.82 3.18 11.79
C ARG A 11 12.34 3.34 11.80
N THR A 12 13.05 2.49 11.06
CA THR A 12 14.50 2.60 10.92
C THR A 12 14.89 3.92 10.24
N MET A 13 14.21 4.28 9.15
CA MET A 13 14.46 5.54 8.45
C MET A 13 14.24 6.74 9.34
N SER A 14 13.18 6.75 10.16
CA SER A 14 12.87 7.87 11.05
C SER A 14 13.95 8.13 12.10
N SER A 15 14.79 7.14 12.41
CA SER A 15 15.88 7.27 13.38
C SER A 15 17.10 8.00 12.84
N PHE A 16 17.25 8.07 11.51
CA PHE A 16 18.46 8.55 10.87
C PHE A 16 18.26 9.75 9.96
N GLU A 17 17.05 10.05 9.57
CA GLU A 17 16.75 11.05 8.55
C GLU A 17 15.70 12.04 9.05
N GLU A 18 15.76 13.27 8.53
CA GLU A 18 14.68 14.24 8.70
C GLU A 18 13.42 13.73 7.97
N ALA A 19 12.25 14.17 8.44
CA ALA A 19 10.99 13.81 7.81
C ALA A 19 10.95 14.31 6.36
N PRO A 20 10.67 13.44 5.38
CA PRO A 20 10.51 13.87 4.00
C PRO A 20 9.21 14.64 3.81
N ASP A 21 9.12 15.43 2.74
CA ASP A 21 7.86 16.11 2.39
C ASP A 21 6.82 15.12 1.88
N ILE A 22 7.25 14.12 1.14
CA ILE A 22 6.38 13.12 0.52
C ILE A 22 6.99 11.73 0.67
N ILE A 23 6.17 10.75 1.04
CA ILE A 23 6.50 9.33 0.99
C ILE A 23 5.55 8.66 0.01
N VAL A 24 6.11 7.96 -0.98
CA VAL A 24 5.33 7.13 -1.90
C VAL A 24 5.47 5.68 -1.46
N LEU A 25 4.34 5.04 -1.16
CA LEU A 25 4.29 3.62 -0.81
C LEU A 25 3.81 2.81 -2.01
N HIS A 26 4.68 1.93 -2.50
CA HIS A 26 4.37 0.99 -3.57
C HIS A 26 4.66 -0.42 -3.08
N CYS A 27 3.65 -1.06 -2.52
CA CYS A 27 3.77 -2.37 -1.89
C CYS A 27 2.43 -3.08 -1.85
N GLY A 28 2.44 -4.33 -1.40
CA GLY A 28 1.23 -5.13 -1.22
C GLY A 28 0.96 -6.11 -2.34
N GLY A 29 1.57 -5.95 -3.52
CA GLY A 29 1.38 -6.88 -4.63
C GLY A 29 1.80 -8.31 -4.29
N ASN A 30 2.82 -8.46 -3.47
CA ASN A 30 3.30 -9.77 -3.02
C ASN A 30 2.45 -10.36 -1.88
N ASP A 31 1.49 -9.61 -1.36
CA ASP A 31 0.57 -10.09 -0.31
C ASP A 31 -0.73 -10.66 -0.88
N LEU A 32 -1.05 -10.32 -2.13
CA LEU A 32 -2.31 -10.72 -2.74
C LEU A 32 -2.38 -12.25 -2.88
N GLY A 33 -3.51 -12.82 -2.47
CA GLY A 33 -3.74 -14.26 -2.48
C GLY A 33 -3.19 -14.99 -1.27
N GLN A 34 -2.40 -14.34 -0.41
CA GLN A 34 -1.81 -14.94 0.78
C GLN A 34 -2.70 -14.78 2.02
N HIS A 35 -3.50 -13.71 2.06
CA HIS A 35 -4.42 -13.39 3.15
C HIS A 35 -5.76 -12.95 2.57
N SER A 36 -6.81 -12.95 3.40
CA SER A 36 -8.11 -12.43 2.98
C SER A 36 -8.02 -10.95 2.65
N ILE A 37 -8.92 -10.46 1.80
CA ILE A 37 -8.95 -9.04 1.44
C ILE A 37 -9.26 -8.15 2.66
N GLY A 38 -10.10 -8.62 3.57
CA GLY A 38 -10.38 -7.89 4.80
C GLY A 38 -9.13 -7.68 5.64
N ASP A 39 -8.34 -8.74 5.84
CA ASP A 39 -7.09 -8.68 6.58
C ASP A 39 -6.05 -7.78 5.88
N LEU A 40 -5.95 -7.85 4.56
CA LEU A 40 -5.04 -7.00 3.80
C LEU A 40 -5.41 -5.53 3.89
N ARG A 41 -6.71 -5.20 3.84
CA ARG A 41 -7.17 -3.82 3.98
C ARG A 41 -6.89 -3.27 5.37
N GLU A 42 -7.15 -4.05 6.42
CA GLU A 42 -6.82 -3.66 7.80
C GLU A 42 -5.31 -3.45 7.97
N LEU A 43 -4.51 -4.35 7.41
CA LEU A 43 -3.07 -4.23 7.47
C LEU A 43 -2.58 -2.96 6.76
N ALA A 44 -3.10 -2.68 5.56
CA ALA A 44 -2.73 -1.48 4.81
C ALA A 44 -3.11 -0.22 5.59
N GLN A 45 -4.32 -0.16 6.14
CA GLN A 45 -4.77 0.98 6.95
C GLN A 45 -3.87 1.18 8.17
N SER A 46 -3.56 0.11 8.89
CA SER A 46 -2.70 0.15 10.06
C SER A 46 -1.29 0.66 9.71
N GLN A 47 -0.73 0.20 8.60
CA GLN A 47 0.59 0.63 8.16
C GLN A 47 0.60 2.12 7.78
N LEU A 48 -0.41 2.58 7.05
CA LEU A 48 -0.52 3.97 6.66
C LEU A 48 -0.68 4.89 7.88
N GLN A 49 -1.49 4.49 8.85
CA GLN A 49 -1.69 5.23 10.10
C GLN A 49 -0.38 5.33 10.89
N TYR A 50 0.38 4.25 10.94
CA TYR A 50 1.68 4.24 11.62
C TYR A 50 2.68 5.20 10.95
N VAL A 51 2.73 5.20 9.62
CA VAL A 51 3.59 6.12 8.87
C VAL A 51 3.19 7.58 9.16
N ALA A 52 1.89 7.88 9.19
CA ALA A 52 1.39 9.21 9.52
C ALA A 52 1.77 9.63 10.95
N THR A 53 1.85 8.67 11.88
CA THR A 53 2.28 8.94 13.25
C THR A 53 3.78 9.24 13.32
N LEU A 54 4.61 8.50 12.57
CA LEU A 54 6.05 8.74 12.51
C LEU A 54 6.40 10.06 11.84
N PHE A 55 5.66 10.44 10.80
CA PHE A 55 5.94 11.60 9.97
C PHE A 55 4.68 12.46 9.84
N PRO A 56 4.30 13.22 10.91
CA PRO A 56 3.01 13.92 10.94
C PRO A 56 2.82 14.99 9.86
N THR A 57 3.93 15.54 9.34
CA THR A 57 3.89 16.60 8.32
C THR A 57 4.10 16.08 6.90
N THR A 58 4.39 14.78 6.75
CA THR A 58 4.66 14.14 5.46
C THR A 58 3.35 13.78 4.75
N LYS A 59 3.27 14.04 3.45
CA LYS A 59 2.18 13.54 2.62
C LYS A 59 2.49 12.11 2.20
N ILE A 60 1.55 11.20 2.48
CA ILE A 60 1.68 9.79 2.12
C ILE A 60 0.90 9.56 0.84
N ILE A 61 1.58 9.06 -0.19
CA ILE A 61 0.99 8.78 -1.49
C ILE A 61 0.96 7.27 -1.69
N TRP A 62 -0.22 6.70 -1.89
CA TRP A 62 -0.37 5.30 -2.25
C TRP A 62 -0.17 5.14 -3.75
N SER A 63 0.85 4.40 -4.16
CA SER A 63 1.06 4.01 -5.55
C SER A 63 0.30 2.71 -5.80
N GLN A 64 -0.68 2.74 -6.71
CA GLN A 64 -1.56 1.60 -6.93
C GLN A 64 -0.79 0.37 -7.42
N ILE A 65 -1.22 -0.79 -6.92
CA ILE A 65 -0.71 -2.08 -7.36
C ILE A 65 -1.20 -2.32 -8.79
N LEU A 66 -0.27 -2.63 -9.69
CA LEU A 66 -0.58 -2.89 -11.09
C LEU A 66 -1.09 -4.32 -11.28
N SER A 67 -1.91 -4.52 -12.31
CA SER A 67 -2.33 -5.84 -12.74
C SER A 67 -1.12 -6.64 -13.22
N ARG A 68 -1.14 -7.95 -12.97
CA ARG A 68 -0.06 -8.87 -13.36
C ARG A 68 -0.61 -9.99 -14.23
N SER A 69 0.19 -10.46 -15.17
CA SER A 69 -0.15 -11.66 -15.94
C SER A 69 -0.04 -12.93 -15.10
N ASN A 70 0.91 -12.96 -14.15
CA ASN A 70 1.11 -14.06 -13.23
C ASN A 70 1.12 -13.56 -11.79
N TRP A 71 0.34 -14.21 -10.93
CA TRP A 71 0.29 -13.92 -9.51
C TRP A 71 0.97 -15.03 -8.70
N ARG A 72 1.68 -14.64 -7.67
CA ARG A 72 2.48 -15.56 -6.86
C ARG A 72 1.69 -16.68 -6.21
N TYR A 73 0.47 -16.37 -5.75
CA TYR A 73 -0.31 -17.28 -4.92
C TYR A 73 -1.61 -17.76 -5.57
N SER A 74 -1.85 -17.44 -6.83
CA SER A 74 -3.07 -17.86 -7.50
C SER A 74 -2.92 -17.78 -9.01
N GLU A 75 -3.50 -18.75 -9.70
CA GLU A 75 -3.60 -18.74 -11.17
C GLU A 75 -4.88 -18.06 -11.66
N ASN A 76 -5.81 -17.74 -10.75
CA ASN A 76 -7.06 -17.07 -11.11
C ASN A 76 -6.87 -15.57 -11.22
N ARG A 77 -6.56 -15.11 -12.43
CA ARG A 77 -6.26 -13.68 -12.70
C ARG A 77 -7.44 -12.77 -12.39
N LYS A 78 -8.67 -13.17 -12.73
CA LYS A 78 -9.87 -12.34 -12.47
C LYS A 78 -10.10 -12.15 -10.98
N ALA A 79 -9.97 -13.21 -10.19
CA ALA A 79 -10.10 -13.11 -8.74
C ALA A 79 -9.00 -12.23 -8.14
N MET A 80 -7.76 -12.40 -8.59
CA MET A 80 -6.64 -11.60 -8.12
C MET A 80 -6.80 -10.12 -8.48
N ASP A 81 -7.29 -9.81 -9.67
CA ASP A 81 -7.55 -8.43 -10.06
C ASP A 81 -8.64 -7.79 -9.19
N ARG A 82 -9.68 -8.52 -8.82
CA ARG A 82 -10.70 -8.01 -7.91
C ARG A 82 -10.14 -7.70 -6.53
N VAL A 83 -9.29 -8.57 -6.00
CA VAL A 83 -8.62 -8.37 -4.72
C VAL A 83 -7.69 -7.15 -4.79
N ARG A 84 -6.93 -7.04 -5.86
CA ARG A 84 -6.04 -5.91 -6.12
C ARG A 84 -6.81 -4.59 -6.12
N ILE A 85 -7.92 -4.51 -6.83
CA ILE A 85 -8.74 -3.30 -6.91
C ILE A 85 -9.28 -2.91 -5.53
N ARG A 86 -9.76 -3.89 -4.76
CA ARG A 86 -10.28 -3.63 -3.41
C ARG A 86 -9.19 -3.14 -2.47
N LEU A 87 -8.01 -3.74 -2.52
CA LEU A 87 -6.89 -3.29 -1.70
C LEU A 87 -6.45 -1.89 -2.07
N ASN A 88 -6.32 -1.60 -3.37
CA ASN A 88 -5.98 -0.27 -3.86
C ASN A 88 -6.99 0.78 -3.39
N ASN A 89 -8.28 0.48 -3.49
CA ASN A 89 -9.33 1.40 -3.07
C ASN A 89 -9.27 1.67 -1.56
N GLY A 90 -9.07 0.63 -0.76
CA GLY A 90 -8.97 0.77 0.69
C GLY A 90 -7.75 1.59 1.12
N ALA A 91 -6.59 1.31 0.53
CA ALA A 91 -5.36 2.03 0.83
C ALA A 91 -5.42 3.49 0.34
N ALA A 92 -5.95 3.72 -0.86
CA ALA A 92 -6.10 5.07 -1.41
C ALA A 92 -7.05 5.92 -0.54
N THR A 93 -8.16 5.35 -0.11
CA THR A 93 -9.12 6.03 0.78
C THR A 93 -8.45 6.44 2.09
N GLU A 94 -7.68 5.55 2.69
CA GLU A 94 -6.97 5.85 3.93
C GLU A 94 -5.89 6.90 3.73
N ALA A 95 -5.12 6.84 2.64
CA ALA A 95 -4.10 7.84 2.34
C ALA A 95 -4.71 9.23 2.20
N VAL A 96 -5.84 9.35 1.51
CA VAL A 96 -6.58 10.62 1.37
C VAL A 96 -7.09 11.10 2.72
N ARG A 97 -7.65 10.19 3.54
CA ARG A 97 -8.14 10.53 4.88
C ARG A 97 -7.02 11.09 5.76
N LEU A 98 -5.80 10.62 5.58
CA LEU A 98 -4.62 11.08 6.32
C LEU A 98 -3.98 12.35 5.73
N GLY A 99 -4.62 12.96 4.74
CA GLY A 99 -4.13 14.20 4.12
C GLY A 99 -3.18 14.01 2.95
N GLY A 100 -2.96 12.78 2.53
CA GLY A 100 -2.14 12.44 1.37
C GLY A 100 -2.97 12.24 0.11
N GLY A 101 -2.55 11.27 -0.70
CA GLY A 101 -3.25 10.96 -1.94
C GLY A 101 -2.84 9.61 -2.51
N TYR A 102 -3.12 9.40 -3.77
CA TYR A 102 -2.75 8.17 -4.46
C TYR A 102 -2.40 8.44 -5.91
N VAL A 103 -1.58 7.55 -6.50
CA VAL A 103 -1.27 7.55 -7.92
C VAL A 103 -1.99 6.38 -8.57
N ARG A 104 -2.78 6.68 -9.60
CA ARG A 104 -3.45 5.68 -10.42
C ARG A 104 -2.74 5.60 -11.76
N TYR A 105 -2.49 4.38 -12.22
CA TYR A 105 -1.89 4.17 -13.52
C TYR A 105 -2.96 3.76 -14.53
N PRO A 106 -2.92 4.28 -15.77
CA PRO A 106 -3.83 3.80 -16.80
C PRO A 106 -3.55 2.32 -17.09
N GLU A 107 -4.61 1.57 -17.40
CA GLU A 107 -4.43 0.17 -17.79
C GLU A 107 -3.62 0.08 -19.08
N LEU A 108 -2.55 -0.70 -19.01
CA LEU A 108 -1.76 -1.02 -20.18
C LEU A 108 -2.43 -2.18 -20.93
N LYS A 109 -2.88 -1.92 -22.12
CA LYS A 109 -3.48 -2.94 -22.97
C LYS A 109 -2.40 -3.65 -23.79
#